data_7f7558eb9b81b077a19628c939968e7c
#
_entry.id   7f7558eb9b81b077a19628c939968e7c
#
_cell.length_a   1.000
_cell.length_b   1.000
_cell.length_c   1.000
_cell.angle_alpha   90.00
_cell.angle_beta   90.00
_cell.angle_gamma   90.00
#
_symmetry.space_group_name_H-M   'P 1'
#
loop_
_entity.id
_entity.type
_entity.pdbx_description
1 polymer ?
#
loop_
_entity_poly.entity_id
_entity_poly.type
_entity_poly.pdbx_seq_one_letter_code
_entity_poly.pdbx_strand_id
1 'polypeptide(L)'
;MTQVVVPVRYPLSKHSRETLAEAIRIAEREGATLTVLHVDLYQNGKRVTRSELKRAVEEEFGPVPAARYAVRQGLLVEEAILEEAAAEGADVVVIGKKQASRWRAMVRRLVDDPDIEAFLREELDCDVVTVPAT
;
A
#
# COMPACT_ATOMS: atom_id res chain seq x y z
N MET A 1 -17.36 -6.97 -4.55
CA MET A 1 -16.07 -7.36 -5.13
C MET A 1 -14.97 -6.90 -4.18
N THR A 2 -14.03 -7.77 -3.89
CA THR A 2 -12.94 -7.46 -2.95
C THR A 2 -11.96 -6.47 -3.57
N GLN A 3 -11.57 -5.47 -2.79
CA GLN A 3 -10.61 -4.46 -3.19
C GLN A 3 -9.37 -4.57 -2.31
N VAL A 4 -8.20 -4.72 -2.93
CA VAL A 4 -6.91 -4.83 -2.24
C VAL A 4 -6.07 -3.61 -2.59
N VAL A 5 -5.48 -2.96 -1.59
CA VAL A 5 -4.58 -1.82 -1.80
C VAL A 5 -3.19 -2.20 -1.28
N VAL A 6 -2.17 -1.94 -2.08
CA VAL A 6 -0.78 -2.18 -1.69
C VAL A 6 0.08 -0.95 -2.00
N PRO A 7 0.66 -0.30 -0.99
CA PRO A 7 1.63 0.76 -1.23
C PRO A 7 3.00 0.19 -1.59
N VAL A 8 3.67 0.84 -2.54
CA VAL A 8 5.02 0.46 -2.97
C VAL A 8 5.89 1.71 -3.14
N ARG A 9 7.18 1.51 -3.06
CA ARG A 9 8.16 2.56 -3.37
C ARG A 9 8.52 2.54 -4.86
N TYR A 10 8.87 3.68 -5.39
CA TYR A 10 9.39 3.79 -6.75
C TYR A 10 10.78 4.45 -6.70
N PRO A 11 11.81 3.84 -7.28
CA PRO A 11 11.82 2.50 -7.89
C PRO A 11 11.48 1.40 -6.88
N LEU A 12 11.03 0.25 -7.36
CA LEU A 12 10.63 -0.85 -6.50
C LEU A 12 11.81 -1.37 -5.68
N SER A 13 11.72 -1.23 -4.36
CA SER A 13 12.71 -1.79 -3.45
C SER A 13 12.46 -3.29 -3.27
N LYS A 14 13.41 -3.99 -2.66
CA LYS A 14 13.23 -5.41 -2.32
C LYS A 14 11.96 -5.63 -1.49
N HIS A 15 11.75 -4.79 -0.48
CA HIS A 15 10.56 -4.89 0.38
C HIS A 15 9.28 -4.60 -0.39
N SER A 16 9.30 -3.62 -1.28
CA SER A 16 8.14 -3.32 -2.13
C SER A 16 7.81 -4.49 -3.03
N ARG A 17 8.82 -5.15 -3.61
CA ARG A 17 8.59 -6.33 -4.45
C ARG A 17 7.97 -7.48 -3.65
N GLU A 18 8.48 -7.74 -2.45
CA GLU A 18 7.94 -8.80 -1.58
C GLU A 18 6.50 -8.50 -1.15
N THR A 19 6.23 -7.26 -0.77
CA THR A 19 4.88 -6.83 -0.37
C THR A 19 3.91 -6.92 -1.55
N LEU A 20 4.35 -6.48 -2.72
CA LEU A 20 3.54 -6.53 -3.94
C LEU A 20 3.25 -7.97 -4.37
N ALA A 21 4.25 -8.86 -4.27
CA ALA A 21 4.07 -10.28 -4.61
C ALA A 21 2.97 -10.90 -3.74
N GLU A 22 2.95 -10.60 -2.46
CA GLU A 22 1.91 -11.09 -1.55
C GLU A 22 0.53 -10.52 -1.90
N ALA A 23 0.48 -9.22 -2.23
CA ALA A 23 -0.77 -8.57 -2.62
C ALA A 23 -1.33 -9.18 -3.91
N ILE A 24 -0.48 -9.45 -4.88
CA ILE A 24 -0.89 -10.12 -6.14
C ILE A 24 -1.47 -11.50 -5.84
N ARG A 25 -0.81 -12.25 -4.96
CA ARG A 25 -1.26 -13.59 -4.57
C ARG A 25 -2.64 -13.54 -3.91
N ILE A 26 -2.85 -12.59 -3.00
CA ILE A 26 -4.15 -12.41 -2.34
C ILE A 26 -5.21 -12.05 -3.37
N ALA A 27 -4.91 -11.11 -4.26
CA ALA A 27 -5.87 -10.67 -5.28
C ALA A 27 -6.26 -11.82 -6.21
N GLU A 28 -5.30 -12.64 -6.64
CA GLU A 28 -5.57 -13.80 -7.49
C GLU A 28 -6.43 -14.84 -6.76
N ARG A 29 -6.07 -15.13 -5.51
CA ARG A 29 -6.80 -16.12 -4.70
C ARG A 29 -8.26 -15.72 -4.47
N GLU A 30 -8.51 -14.45 -4.26
CA GLU A 30 -9.85 -13.95 -3.93
C GLU A 30 -10.62 -13.38 -5.12
N GLY A 31 -10.02 -13.38 -6.31
CA GLY A 31 -10.63 -12.76 -7.47
C GLY A 31 -10.85 -11.26 -7.27
N ALA A 32 -9.92 -10.61 -6.59
CA ALA A 32 -10.03 -9.21 -6.19
C ALA A 32 -9.40 -8.26 -7.20
N THR A 33 -9.83 -6.99 -7.14
CA THR A 33 -9.13 -5.90 -7.82
C THR A 33 -7.99 -5.43 -6.93
N LEU A 34 -6.83 -5.16 -7.54
CA LEU A 34 -5.64 -4.72 -6.84
C LEU A 34 -5.30 -3.28 -7.23
N THR A 35 -5.16 -2.39 -6.25
CA THR A 35 -4.64 -1.05 -6.47
C THR A 35 -3.21 -0.97 -5.97
N VAL A 36 -2.28 -0.73 -6.88
CA VAL A 36 -0.86 -0.50 -6.57
C VAL A 36 -0.67 1.00 -6.40
N LEU A 37 -0.29 1.42 -5.22
CA LEU A 37 -0.20 2.82 -4.85
C LEU A 37 1.25 3.24 -4.62
N HIS A 38 1.65 4.35 -5.22
CA HIS A 38 2.89 5.05 -4.88
C HIS A 38 2.56 6.43 -4.35
N VAL A 39 3.25 6.86 -3.31
CA VAL A 39 3.07 8.19 -2.72
C VAL A 39 4.33 9.03 -2.95
N ASP A 40 4.16 10.13 -3.68
CA ASP A 40 5.21 11.13 -3.83
C ASP A 40 5.03 12.20 -2.77
N LEU A 41 6.06 12.43 -1.98
CA LEU A 41 6.02 13.49 -0.96
C LEU A 41 6.26 14.84 -1.62
N TYR A 42 5.49 15.84 -1.25
CA TYR A 42 5.62 17.20 -1.79
C TYR A 42 7.04 17.75 -1.64
N GLN A 43 7.66 17.48 -0.51
CA GLN A 43 9.00 17.99 -0.20
C GLN A 43 10.11 17.37 -1.06
N ASN A 44 9.86 16.27 -1.75
CA ASN A 44 10.85 15.61 -2.59
C ASN A 44 10.93 16.19 -4.01
N GLY A 45 9.93 16.94 -4.43
CA GLY A 45 9.92 17.61 -5.73
C GLY A 45 9.85 16.71 -6.94
N LYS A 46 9.80 15.40 -6.77
CA LYS A 46 9.69 14.43 -7.87
C LYS A 46 8.27 13.96 -8.02
N ARG A 47 7.88 13.66 -9.26
CA ARG A 47 6.56 13.12 -9.56
C ARG A 47 6.71 11.87 -10.43
N VAL A 48 6.23 10.76 -9.92
CA VAL A 48 6.14 9.51 -10.66
C VAL A 48 4.77 9.48 -11.35
N THR A 49 4.73 9.07 -12.61
CA THR A 49 3.47 8.92 -13.33
C THR A 49 2.93 7.51 -13.12
N ARG A 50 1.62 7.34 -13.33
CA ARG A 50 1.01 6.01 -13.30
C ARG A 50 1.64 5.08 -14.32
N SER A 51 1.98 5.59 -15.51
CA SER A 51 2.62 4.81 -16.57
C SER A 51 3.99 4.30 -16.15
N GLU A 52 4.77 5.15 -15.47
CA GLU A 52 6.08 4.74 -14.94
C GLU A 52 5.94 3.65 -13.88
N LEU A 53 4.98 3.82 -12.97
CA LEU A 53 4.71 2.84 -11.93
C LEU A 53 4.28 1.50 -12.53
N LYS A 54 3.35 1.52 -13.46
CA LYS A 54 2.88 0.33 -14.18
C LYS A 54 4.03 -0.38 -14.88
N ARG A 55 4.88 0.36 -15.58
CA ARG A 55 6.04 -0.21 -16.27
C ARG A 55 6.98 -0.90 -15.29
N ALA A 56 7.28 -0.27 -14.15
CA ALA A 56 8.15 -0.86 -13.14
C ALA A 56 7.58 -2.18 -12.60
N VAL A 57 6.28 -2.23 -12.35
CA VAL A 57 5.62 -3.45 -11.86
C VAL A 57 5.62 -4.52 -12.93
N GLU A 58 5.31 -4.18 -14.18
CA GLU A 58 5.26 -5.17 -15.26
C GLU A 58 6.64 -5.69 -15.65
N GLU A 59 7.69 -4.90 -15.48
CA GLU A 59 9.06 -5.38 -15.68
C GLU A 59 9.44 -6.46 -14.67
N GLU A 60 8.91 -6.38 -13.45
CA GLU A 60 9.22 -7.32 -12.38
C GLU A 60 8.28 -8.54 -12.39
N PHE A 61 6.99 -8.34 -12.63
CA PHE A 61 5.97 -9.38 -12.46
C PHE A 61 5.26 -9.76 -13.75
N GLY A 62 5.52 -9.07 -14.86
CA GLY A 62 4.71 -9.20 -16.06
C GLY A 62 3.37 -8.52 -15.90
N PRO A 63 2.47 -8.66 -16.86
CA PRO A 63 1.15 -8.04 -16.78
C PRO A 63 0.34 -8.58 -15.61
N VAL A 64 -0.31 -7.67 -14.88
CA VAL A 64 -1.17 -8.02 -13.75
C VAL A 64 -2.59 -7.55 -14.10
N PRO A 65 -3.45 -8.41 -14.66
CA PRO A 65 -4.72 -8.02 -15.27
C PRO A 65 -5.68 -7.28 -14.33
N ALA A 66 -5.72 -7.66 -13.06
CA ALA A 66 -6.62 -7.06 -12.09
C ALA A 66 -6.04 -5.81 -11.42
N ALA A 67 -4.84 -5.36 -11.83
CA ALA A 67 -4.16 -4.25 -11.17
C ALA A 67 -4.58 -2.89 -11.75
N ARG A 68 -4.76 -1.95 -10.83
CA ARG A 68 -4.89 -0.52 -11.13
C ARG A 68 -3.71 0.18 -10.48
N TYR A 69 -3.31 1.31 -11.05
CA TYR A 69 -2.14 2.04 -10.58
C TYR A 69 -2.55 3.44 -10.16
N ALA A 70 -2.12 3.85 -8.98
CA ALA A 70 -2.43 5.17 -8.43
C ALA A 70 -1.16 5.82 -7.89
N VAL A 71 -1.02 7.11 -8.15
CA VAL A 71 0.05 7.93 -7.59
C VAL A 71 -0.60 9.10 -6.88
N ARG A 72 -0.30 9.24 -5.59
CA ARG A 72 -0.79 10.36 -4.77
C ARG A 72 0.37 11.22 -4.34
N GLN A 73 0.10 12.50 -4.14
CA GLN A 73 1.02 13.40 -3.48
C GLN A 73 0.54 13.65 -2.06
N GLY A 74 1.47 13.82 -1.13
CA GLY A 74 1.11 14.12 0.24
C GLY A 74 2.30 14.59 1.06
N LEU A 75 2.04 15.01 2.29
CA LEU A 75 3.07 15.38 3.25
C LEU A 75 3.56 14.16 4.03
N LEU A 76 2.68 13.18 4.25
CA LEU A 76 2.99 11.94 4.96
C LEU A 76 2.50 10.75 4.12
N VAL A 77 3.36 9.75 3.97
CA VAL A 77 3.02 8.52 3.25
C VAL A 77 1.84 7.82 3.92
N GLU A 78 1.86 7.73 5.24
CA GLU A 78 0.84 7.05 6.04
C GLU A 78 -0.56 7.60 5.80
N GLU A 79 -0.70 8.93 5.78
CA GLU A 79 -1.98 9.58 5.52
C GLU A 79 -2.47 9.32 4.10
N ALA A 80 -1.56 9.39 3.12
CA ALA A 80 -1.92 9.17 1.72
C ALA A 80 -2.42 7.74 1.49
N ILE A 81 -1.82 6.76 2.17
CA ILE A 81 -2.26 5.36 2.09
C ILE A 81 -3.67 5.22 2.68
N LEU A 82 -3.93 5.83 3.83
CA LEU A 82 -5.25 5.79 4.47
C LEU A 82 -6.31 6.45 3.57
N GLU A 83 -5.98 7.58 2.96
CA GLU A 83 -6.88 8.27 2.04
C GLU A 83 -7.21 7.43 0.80
N GLU A 84 -6.21 6.77 0.23
CA GLU A 84 -6.43 5.91 -0.93
C GLU A 84 -7.27 4.70 -0.56
N ALA A 85 -6.97 4.06 0.57
CA ALA A 85 -7.73 2.92 1.04
C ALA A 85 -9.20 3.28 1.25
N ALA A 86 -9.46 4.45 1.84
CA ALA A 86 -10.83 4.92 2.04
C ALA A 86 -11.52 5.23 0.71
N ALA A 87 -10.83 5.88 -0.21
CA ALA A 87 -11.37 6.26 -1.52
C ALA A 87 -11.73 5.03 -2.36
N GLU A 88 -10.92 3.97 -2.29
CA GLU A 88 -11.14 2.75 -3.04
C GLU A 88 -12.13 1.79 -2.34
N GLY A 89 -12.51 2.08 -1.11
CA GLY A 89 -13.33 1.15 -0.32
C GLY A 89 -12.58 -0.15 -0.09
N ALA A 90 -11.31 -0.06 0.30
CA ALA A 90 -10.47 -1.23 0.45
C ALA A 90 -11.01 -2.23 1.47
N ASP A 91 -11.01 -3.51 1.11
CA ASP A 91 -11.33 -4.60 2.02
C ASP A 91 -10.06 -5.13 2.69
N VAL A 92 -8.92 -5.03 1.99
CA VAL A 92 -7.62 -5.49 2.47
C VAL A 92 -6.56 -4.47 2.09
N VAL A 93 -5.70 -4.11 3.03
CA VAL A 93 -4.50 -3.31 2.79
C VAL A 93 -3.30 -4.20 3.09
N VAL A 94 -2.40 -4.33 2.13
CA VAL A 94 -1.18 -5.16 2.28
C VAL A 94 0.00 -4.22 2.44
N ILE A 95 0.69 -4.31 3.56
CA ILE A 95 1.81 -3.43 3.89
C ILE A 95 3.05 -4.23 4.27
N GLY A 96 4.21 -3.65 4.06
CA GLY A 96 5.44 -4.22 4.57
C GLY A 96 5.65 -3.92 6.04
N LYS A 97 6.54 -4.68 6.69
CA LYS A 97 6.86 -4.50 8.09
C LYS A 97 7.36 -3.08 8.40
N LYS A 98 8.13 -2.48 7.51
CA LYS A 98 8.62 -1.11 7.69
C LYS A 98 7.48 -0.10 7.69
N GLN A 99 6.49 -0.28 6.83
CA GLN A 99 5.32 0.59 6.79
C GLN A 99 4.47 0.44 8.05
N ALA A 100 4.31 -0.78 8.53
CA ALA A 100 3.61 -1.04 9.79
C ALA A 100 4.31 -0.33 10.96
N SER A 101 5.66 -0.36 10.98
CA SER A 101 6.44 0.32 12.00
C SER A 101 6.26 1.84 11.96
N ARG A 102 6.17 2.44 10.76
CA ARG A 102 5.92 3.87 10.60
C ARG A 102 4.54 4.27 11.09
N TRP A 103 3.53 3.48 10.76
CA TRP A 103 2.17 3.72 11.27
C TRP A 103 2.10 3.58 12.78
N ARG A 104 2.80 2.60 13.34
CA ARG A 104 2.87 2.41 14.79
C ARG A 104 3.49 3.64 15.47
N ALA A 105 4.55 4.20 14.89
CA ALA A 105 5.19 5.41 15.39
C ALA A 105 4.27 6.62 15.29
N MET A 106 3.49 6.74 14.21
CA MET A 106 2.51 7.81 14.04
C MET A 106 1.39 7.72 15.08
N VAL A 107 0.82 6.54 15.26
CA VAL A 107 -0.28 6.30 16.18
C VAL A 107 0.17 6.44 17.64
N ARG A 108 1.42 6.12 17.94
CA ARG A 108 1.98 6.22 19.29
C ARG A 108 1.93 7.64 19.85
N ARG A 109 1.86 8.65 18.99
CA ARG A 109 1.66 10.06 19.41
C ARG A 109 0.25 10.30 19.94
N LEU A 110 -0.68 9.41 19.62
CA LEU A 110 -2.09 9.55 19.96
C LEU A 110 -2.54 8.53 21.02
N VAL A 111 -1.86 7.38 21.12
CA VAL A 111 -2.26 6.25 21.97
C VAL A 111 -1.02 5.61 22.61
N ASP A 112 -1.14 5.18 23.87
CA ASP A 112 -0.01 4.62 24.61
C ASP A 112 0.46 3.25 24.12
N ASP A 113 -0.43 2.40 23.65
CA ASP A 113 -0.10 1.04 23.20
C ASP A 113 -0.82 0.74 21.88
N PRO A 114 -0.26 1.20 20.75
CA PRO A 114 -0.96 1.10 19.49
C PRO A 114 -0.91 -0.31 18.89
N ASP A 115 -2.08 -0.90 18.71
CA ASP A 115 -2.26 -2.05 17.85
C ASP A 115 -2.63 -1.49 16.47
N ILE A 116 -1.65 -1.50 15.55
CA ILE A 116 -1.83 -0.86 14.23
C ILE A 116 -2.91 -1.57 13.39
N GLU A 117 -3.01 -2.89 13.52
CA GLU A 117 -4.05 -3.62 12.78
C GLU A 117 -5.44 -3.27 13.28
N ALA A 118 -5.62 -3.20 14.62
CA ALA A 118 -6.88 -2.78 15.22
C ALA A 118 -7.22 -1.34 14.85
N PHE A 119 -6.24 -0.44 14.90
CA PHE A 119 -6.41 0.95 14.53
C PHE A 119 -6.92 1.10 13.09
N LEU A 120 -6.25 0.43 12.15
CA LEU A 120 -6.62 0.50 10.74
C LEU A 120 -7.98 -0.15 10.48
N ARG A 121 -8.28 -1.23 11.19
CA ARG A 121 -9.57 -1.90 11.07
C ARG A 121 -10.71 -1.02 11.55
N GLU A 122 -10.52 -0.28 12.64
CA GLU A 122 -11.53 0.67 13.15
C GLU A 122 -11.70 1.87 12.22
N GLU A 123 -10.59 2.43 11.72
CA GLU A 123 -10.63 3.63 10.87
C GLU A 123 -11.12 3.34 9.45
N LEU A 124 -10.76 2.20 8.88
CA LEU A 124 -11.02 1.87 7.48
C LEU A 124 -11.99 0.71 7.29
N ASP A 125 -12.35 0.02 8.36
CA ASP A 125 -13.17 -1.21 8.30
C ASP A 125 -12.60 -2.21 7.29
N CYS A 126 -11.26 -2.40 7.31
CA CYS A 126 -10.58 -3.31 6.41
C CYS A 126 -9.59 -4.19 7.15
N ASP A 127 -9.23 -5.31 6.53
CA ASP A 127 -8.18 -6.18 7.05
C ASP A 127 -6.82 -5.65 6.65
N VAL A 128 -5.82 -5.89 7.49
CA VAL A 128 -4.43 -5.49 7.21
C VAL A 128 -3.56 -6.73 7.21
N VAL A 129 -2.82 -6.91 6.13
CA VAL A 129 -1.84 -7.98 6.02
C VAL A 129 -0.45 -7.34 6.06
N THR A 130 0.36 -7.75 7.01
CA THR A 130 1.73 -7.26 7.14
C THR A 130 2.70 -8.31 6.63
N VAL A 131 3.50 -7.93 5.63
CA VAL A 131 4.48 -8.82 5.01
C VAL A 131 5.83 -8.63 5.71
N PRO A 132 6.40 -9.69 6.29
CA PRO A 132 7.68 -9.57 6.96
C PRO A 132 8.81 -9.25 5.98
N ALA A 133 9.80 -8.50 6.45
CA ALA A 133 11.01 -8.23 5.71
C ALA A 133 11.94 -9.45 5.79
N THR A 134 12.47 -9.88 4.64
CA THR A 134 13.47 -10.96 4.57
C THR A 134 14.86 -10.44 4.24
#